data_1ee11c23764b43f0418c7617af451747
#
_entry.id   1ee11c23764b43f0418c7617af451747
#
_cell.length_a   1.000
_cell.length_b   1.000
_cell.length_c   1.000
_cell.angle_alpha   90.00
_cell.angle_beta   90.00
_cell.angle_gamma   90.00
#
_symmetry.space_group_name_H-M   'P 1'
#
loop_
_entity.id
_entity.type
_entity.pdbx_description
1 polymer ?
#
loop_
_entity_poly.entity_id
_entity_poly.type
_entity_poly.pdbx_seq_one_letter_code
_entity_poly.pdbx_strand_id
1 'polypeptide(L)'
;MSAVSSSEVTSSDQRGLKQHSPNKSLVRWSLGEIRQGNLWPISVALVLVIASIFALSALASRMEQVIVKQGKDALTADAVFVSANPLSDSLLKSTEQLERSVMTRFSTMAFSDNGMQLISVRGVDESYPLMGELVLDGNESGRVKPNQLWLDERIMAQLEVTKGDNVTIGDADFTVSGAVLMEPGLSFNPFQQMPAAYIHQSDVEKTGAIQVGSRVQYRLFLKADNAALKQLQDKTVLSPSDRWRTQDTASRSNEVFDRTTQYLS
;
A
#
# COMPACT_ATOMS: atom_id res chain seq x y z
N MET A 1 -21.26 43.33 -96.48
CA MET A 1 -19.98 43.54 -97.14
C MET A 1 -18.89 42.91 -96.31
N SER A 2 -18.31 41.89 -96.98
CA SER A 2 -16.94 41.44 -96.96
C SER A 2 -16.39 41.07 -95.57
N ALA A 3 -16.18 39.86 -95.34
CA ALA A 3 -15.29 38.84 -95.91
C ALA A 3 -14.11 38.60 -94.97
N VAL A 4 -13.92 37.39 -94.68
CA VAL A 4 -12.73 36.54 -94.87
C VAL A 4 -11.74 36.68 -93.73
N SER A 5 -11.16 35.70 -93.09
CA SER A 5 -10.75 34.36 -93.45
C SER A 5 -9.85 33.83 -92.30
N SER A 6 -10.02 32.58 -91.95
CA SER A 6 -8.97 31.57 -91.85
C SER A 6 -7.77 31.89 -90.98
N SER A 7 -7.27 31.07 -90.17
CA SER A 7 -6.84 29.70 -90.21
C SER A 7 -6.05 29.42 -88.96
N GLU A 8 -6.28 28.31 -88.39
CA GLU A 8 -5.29 27.22 -88.14
C GLU A 8 -4.13 27.55 -87.24
N VAL A 9 -3.90 26.78 -86.29
CA VAL A 9 -3.17 25.56 -86.16
C VAL A 9 -2.39 25.51 -84.83
N THR A 10 -2.58 24.46 -84.21
CA THR A 10 -1.68 23.50 -83.60
C THR A 10 -1.29 23.72 -82.14
N SER A 11 -1.71 22.77 -81.39
CA SER A 11 -0.94 21.66 -80.87
C SER A 11 -0.21 21.91 -79.52
N SER A 12 -0.74 21.26 -78.59
CA SER A 12 0.01 20.49 -77.60
C SER A 12 1.22 21.12 -76.91
N ASP A 13 1.08 21.39 -75.68
CA ASP A 13 2.06 20.85 -74.68
C ASP A 13 1.43 20.73 -73.32
N GLN A 14 0.80 19.60 -73.02
CA GLN A 14 0.53 19.17 -71.63
C GLN A 14 1.82 18.66 -71.07
N ARG A 15 2.64 19.56 -70.52
CA ARG A 15 3.74 19.16 -69.62
C ARG A 15 3.15 18.88 -68.26
N GLY A 16 3.04 17.59 -67.94
CA GLY A 16 2.69 17.07 -66.64
C GLY A 16 3.50 17.73 -65.53
N LEU A 17 2.83 18.45 -64.68
CA LEU A 17 3.32 18.84 -63.38
C LEU A 17 3.49 17.55 -62.55
N LYS A 18 4.70 17.01 -62.55
CA LYS A 18 5.11 16.02 -61.55
C LYS A 18 5.03 16.72 -60.20
N GLN A 19 4.00 16.39 -59.43
CA GLN A 19 3.94 16.64 -58.00
C GLN A 19 5.17 16.00 -57.35
N HIS A 20 6.19 16.80 -57.12
CA HIS A 20 7.33 16.42 -56.32
C HIS A 20 6.86 16.45 -54.86
N SER A 21 6.70 15.29 -54.24
CA SER A 21 6.42 15.19 -52.82
C SER A 21 7.66 15.70 -52.05
N PRO A 22 7.56 16.83 -51.33
CA PRO A 22 8.73 17.48 -50.73
C PRO A 22 9.31 16.73 -49.56
N ASN A 23 8.56 15.75 -48.98
CA ASN A 23 8.96 15.11 -47.75
C ASN A 23 10.09 14.07 -47.87
N LYS A 24 10.31 13.46 -49.00
CA LYS A 24 11.38 12.46 -49.17
C LYS A 24 12.77 13.09 -49.42
N SER A 25 12.80 14.29 -49.99
CA SER A 25 14.07 14.99 -50.23
C SER A 25 14.59 15.64 -48.94
N LEU A 26 13.72 16.20 -48.13
CA LEU A 26 14.10 16.83 -46.86
C LEU A 26 14.70 15.82 -45.86
N VAL A 27 14.10 14.60 -45.77
CA VAL A 27 14.63 13.53 -44.91
C VAL A 27 16.02 13.05 -45.39
N ARG A 28 16.21 12.95 -46.73
CA ARG A 28 17.50 12.54 -47.31
C ARG A 28 18.57 13.63 -47.16
N TRP A 29 18.22 14.91 -47.21
CA TRP A 29 19.13 16.03 -46.94
C TRP A 29 19.53 16.07 -45.46
N SER A 30 18.59 15.95 -44.58
CA SER A 30 18.80 15.86 -43.12
C SER A 30 19.75 14.71 -42.75
N LEU A 31 19.55 13.51 -43.34
CA LEU A 31 20.44 12.37 -43.15
C LEU A 31 21.84 12.55 -43.79
N GLY A 32 21.96 13.33 -44.85
CA GLY A 32 23.24 13.66 -45.47
C GLY A 32 24.10 14.60 -44.61
N GLU A 33 23.47 15.55 -43.95
CA GLU A 33 24.10 16.54 -43.08
C GLU A 33 24.59 15.94 -41.74
N ILE A 34 23.86 14.96 -41.24
CA ILE A 34 24.27 14.13 -40.07
C ILE A 34 25.58 13.37 -40.36
N ARG A 35 25.82 13.03 -41.64
CA ARG A 35 26.97 12.26 -42.09
C ARG A 35 28.25 13.08 -42.31
N GLN A 36 28.13 14.43 -42.36
CA GLN A 36 29.27 15.35 -42.53
C GLN A 36 29.97 15.76 -41.21
N GLY A 37 29.68 15.06 -40.09
CA GLY A 37 30.58 15.06 -38.92
C GLY A 37 30.38 16.17 -37.91
N ASN A 38 29.65 17.25 -38.21
CA ASN A 38 29.55 18.40 -37.31
C ASN A 38 28.26 18.42 -36.47
N LEU A 39 27.21 17.67 -36.86
CA LEU A 39 25.93 17.62 -36.14
C LEU A 39 25.77 16.35 -35.30
N TRP A 40 26.68 15.39 -35.43
CA TRP A 40 26.60 14.11 -34.70
C TRP A 40 26.65 14.29 -33.18
N PRO A 41 27.51 15.11 -32.60
CA PRO A 41 27.52 15.31 -31.14
C PRO A 41 26.24 15.95 -30.65
N ILE A 42 25.63 16.86 -31.41
CA ILE A 42 24.37 17.52 -31.05
C ILE A 42 23.20 16.49 -31.07
N SER A 43 23.14 15.64 -32.09
CA SER A 43 22.12 14.59 -32.20
C SER A 43 22.26 13.56 -31.07
N VAL A 44 23.47 13.15 -30.72
CA VAL A 44 23.73 12.24 -29.59
C VAL A 44 23.34 12.91 -28.26
N ALA A 45 23.69 14.19 -28.07
CA ALA A 45 23.27 14.90 -26.87
C ALA A 45 21.75 15.00 -26.73
N LEU A 46 21.05 15.28 -27.83
CA LEU A 46 19.59 15.34 -27.83
C LEU A 46 18.96 13.99 -27.49
N VAL A 47 19.44 12.90 -28.08
CA VAL A 47 18.98 11.54 -27.77
C VAL A 47 19.23 11.20 -26.30
N LEU A 48 20.39 11.56 -25.75
CA LEU A 48 20.69 11.32 -24.33
C LEU A 48 19.78 12.12 -23.41
N VAL A 49 19.46 13.38 -23.75
CA VAL A 49 18.51 14.19 -22.97
C VAL A 49 17.13 13.57 -22.98
N ILE A 50 16.61 13.17 -24.16
CA ILE A 50 15.32 12.52 -24.28
C ILE A 50 15.32 11.18 -23.53
N ALA A 51 16.36 10.38 -23.67
CA ALA A 51 16.49 9.10 -22.96
C ALA A 51 16.51 9.30 -21.44
N SER A 52 17.19 10.34 -20.95
CA SER A 52 17.22 10.69 -19.51
C SER A 52 15.83 11.06 -18.99
N ILE A 53 15.06 11.85 -19.74
CA ILE A 53 13.70 12.23 -19.37
C ILE A 53 12.80 10.99 -19.30
N PHE A 54 12.88 10.11 -20.30
CA PHE A 54 12.12 8.84 -20.29
C PHE A 54 12.54 7.92 -19.15
N ALA A 55 13.84 7.81 -18.88
CA ALA A 55 14.35 7.00 -17.77
C ALA A 55 13.86 7.54 -16.41
N LEU A 56 13.91 8.86 -16.20
CA LEU A 56 13.37 9.48 -14.98
C LEU A 56 11.87 9.27 -14.84
N SER A 57 11.11 9.46 -15.92
CA SER A 57 9.65 9.24 -15.91
C SER A 57 9.30 7.77 -15.62
N ALA A 58 10.02 6.83 -16.20
CA ALA A 58 9.84 5.41 -15.94
C ALA A 58 10.22 5.03 -14.50
N LEU A 59 11.27 5.65 -13.95
CA LEU A 59 11.66 5.44 -12.56
C LEU A 59 10.61 6.02 -11.61
N ALA A 60 10.11 7.23 -11.87
CA ALA A 60 9.09 7.87 -11.05
C ALA A 60 7.80 7.03 -11.01
N SER A 61 7.32 6.54 -12.15
CA SER A 61 6.12 5.70 -12.20
C SER A 61 6.32 4.34 -11.50
N ARG A 62 7.50 3.76 -11.57
CA ARG A 62 7.83 2.54 -10.80
C ARG A 62 7.89 2.79 -9.30
N MET A 63 8.47 3.91 -8.88
CA MET A 63 8.48 4.27 -7.46
C MET A 63 7.07 4.49 -6.92
N GLU A 64 6.19 5.15 -7.66
CA GLU A 64 4.80 5.34 -7.28
C GLU A 64 4.07 3.99 -7.10
N GLN A 65 4.25 3.05 -8.02
CA GLN A 65 3.67 1.71 -7.91
C GLN A 65 4.19 0.94 -6.70
N VAL A 66 5.49 1.05 -6.39
CA VAL A 66 6.10 0.39 -5.22
C VAL A 66 5.58 1.02 -3.93
N ILE A 67 5.49 2.34 -3.85
CA ILE A 67 4.97 3.06 -2.67
C ILE A 67 3.50 2.70 -2.42
N VAL A 68 2.67 2.69 -3.47
CA VAL A 68 1.26 2.30 -3.37
C VAL A 68 1.12 0.85 -2.93
N LYS A 69 1.92 -0.07 -3.48
CA LYS A 69 1.91 -1.48 -3.08
C LYS A 69 2.37 -1.66 -1.64
N GLN A 70 3.48 -1.05 -1.24
CA GLN A 70 3.95 -1.08 0.15
C GLN A 70 2.95 -0.44 1.12
N GLY A 71 2.26 0.62 0.70
CA GLY A 71 1.19 1.23 1.48
C GLY A 71 0.00 0.28 1.69
N LYS A 72 -0.33 -0.53 0.69
CA LYS A 72 -1.37 -1.57 0.78
C LYS A 72 -0.99 -2.70 1.72
N ASP A 73 0.21 -3.21 1.57
CA ASP A 73 0.74 -4.27 2.43
C ASP A 73 0.89 -3.78 3.89
N ALA A 74 1.13 -2.47 4.08
CA ALA A 74 1.32 -1.85 5.39
C ALA A 74 0.06 -1.72 6.26
N LEU A 75 -1.13 -1.71 5.70
CA LEU A 75 -2.37 -1.58 6.47
C LEU A 75 -3.07 -2.91 6.74
N THR A 76 -2.66 -3.98 6.08
CA THR A 76 -3.32 -5.30 6.13
C THR A 76 -4.80 -5.31 5.72
N ALA A 77 -5.31 -4.18 5.21
CA ALA A 77 -6.69 -3.94 4.81
C ALA A 77 -6.81 -2.68 3.94
N ASP A 78 -7.93 -2.44 3.28
CA ASP A 78 -8.19 -1.20 2.52
C ASP A 78 -8.54 -0.02 3.45
N ALA A 79 -9.21 -0.29 4.56
CA ALA A 79 -9.48 0.67 5.63
C ALA A 79 -9.40 0.02 7.00
N VAL A 80 -8.98 0.81 7.99
CA VAL A 80 -8.93 0.39 9.39
C VAL A 80 -9.65 1.42 10.24
N PHE A 81 -10.70 0.98 10.92
CA PHE A 81 -11.32 1.75 12.00
C PHE A 81 -10.59 1.47 13.30
N VAL A 82 -10.23 2.50 14.03
CA VAL A 82 -9.50 2.39 15.31
C VAL A 82 -10.27 3.14 16.38
N SER A 83 -10.57 2.46 17.48
CA SER A 83 -11.25 3.01 18.64
C SER A 83 -10.54 2.61 19.95
N ALA A 84 -10.65 3.45 20.97
CA ALA A 84 -10.29 3.07 22.34
C ALA A 84 -11.45 2.39 23.09
N ASN A 85 -12.65 2.42 22.53
CA ASN A 85 -13.83 1.77 23.06
C ASN A 85 -14.17 0.51 22.26
N PRO A 86 -14.89 -0.45 22.84
CA PRO A 86 -15.41 -1.60 22.10
C PRO A 86 -16.18 -1.16 20.85
N LEU A 87 -16.04 -1.95 19.79
CA LEU A 87 -16.72 -1.67 18.52
C LEU A 87 -18.25 -1.73 18.72
N SER A 88 -18.96 -0.73 18.22
CA SER A 88 -20.40 -0.67 18.35
C SER A 88 -21.08 -1.74 17.51
N ASP A 89 -22.19 -2.31 18.02
CA ASP A 89 -22.99 -3.28 17.28
C ASP A 89 -23.52 -2.73 15.96
N SER A 90 -23.82 -1.43 15.91
CA SER A 90 -24.25 -0.76 14.69
C SER A 90 -23.17 -0.77 13.60
N LEU A 91 -21.90 -0.54 13.96
CA LEU A 91 -20.76 -0.62 13.05
C LEU A 91 -20.54 -2.07 12.60
N LEU A 92 -20.59 -3.02 13.52
CA LEU A 92 -20.42 -4.44 13.20
C LEU A 92 -21.53 -4.93 12.25
N LYS A 93 -22.79 -4.56 12.46
CA LYS A 93 -23.90 -4.89 11.56
C LYS A 93 -23.76 -4.23 10.19
N SER A 94 -23.34 -2.96 10.13
CA SER A 94 -23.15 -2.26 8.85
C SER A 94 -22.02 -2.81 8.00
N THR A 95 -21.09 -3.54 8.60
CA THR A 95 -19.93 -4.15 7.94
C THR A 95 -20.06 -5.68 7.75
N GLU A 96 -21.22 -6.27 8.09
CA GLU A 96 -21.41 -7.73 8.05
C GLU A 96 -21.26 -8.33 6.66
N GLN A 97 -21.60 -7.58 5.62
CA GLN A 97 -21.49 -8.01 4.23
C GLN A 97 -20.10 -7.78 3.60
N LEU A 98 -19.20 -7.17 4.33
CA LEU A 98 -17.83 -6.88 3.86
C LEU A 98 -16.84 -7.91 4.39
N GLU A 99 -15.76 -8.15 3.64
CA GLU A 99 -14.60 -8.85 4.20
C GLU A 99 -14.03 -8.01 5.33
N ARG A 100 -14.08 -8.55 6.54
CA ARG A 100 -13.65 -7.86 7.75
C ARG A 100 -12.87 -8.76 8.67
N SER A 101 -12.05 -8.13 9.50
CA SER A 101 -11.35 -8.77 10.60
C SER A 101 -11.31 -7.83 11.80
N VAL A 102 -11.41 -8.40 13.00
CA VAL A 102 -11.37 -7.66 14.26
C VAL A 102 -10.09 -7.97 14.99
N MET A 103 -9.48 -6.93 15.55
CA MET A 103 -8.30 -7.06 16.42
C MET A 103 -8.50 -6.24 17.68
N THR A 104 -8.23 -6.86 18.82
CA THR A 104 -8.09 -6.18 20.09
C THR A 104 -6.62 -6.11 20.48
N ARG A 105 -6.09 -4.91 20.68
CA ARG A 105 -4.70 -4.69 21.05
C ARG A 105 -4.63 -4.07 22.45
N PHE A 106 -3.81 -4.69 23.31
CA PHE A 106 -3.53 -4.20 24.66
C PHE A 106 -2.09 -4.55 25.05
N SER A 107 -1.61 -4.00 26.16
CA SER A 107 -0.28 -4.32 26.69
C SER A 107 -0.42 -4.94 28.06
N THR A 108 0.31 -6.02 28.30
CA THR A 108 0.35 -6.74 29.58
C THR A 108 1.69 -7.45 29.74
N MET A 109 1.89 -8.04 30.91
CA MET A 109 3.06 -8.87 31.18
C MET A 109 2.80 -10.30 30.73
N ALA A 110 3.81 -10.88 30.08
CA ALA A 110 3.88 -12.31 29.82
C ALA A 110 4.88 -12.94 30.79
N PHE A 111 4.57 -14.12 31.30
CA PHE A 111 5.38 -14.85 32.25
C PHE A 111 5.69 -16.24 31.70
N SER A 112 6.94 -16.65 31.89
CA SER A 112 7.40 -18.03 31.70
C SER A 112 8.06 -18.51 32.99
N ASP A 113 8.48 -19.76 33.05
CA ASP A 113 9.26 -20.29 34.18
C ASP A 113 10.60 -19.55 34.36
N ASN A 114 11.15 -18.99 33.29
CA ASN A 114 12.49 -18.40 33.25
C ASN A 114 12.48 -16.86 33.26
N GLY A 115 11.33 -16.21 33.01
CA GLY A 115 11.32 -14.77 32.89
C GLY A 115 9.95 -14.11 32.78
N MET A 116 9.97 -12.78 32.74
CA MET A 116 8.80 -11.97 32.48
C MET A 116 9.12 -10.85 31.49
N GLN A 117 8.17 -10.50 30.65
CA GLN A 117 8.35 -9.47 29.63
C GLN A 117 7.06 -8.68 29.41
N LEU A 118 7.18 -7.34 29.27
CA LEU A 118 6.09 -6.50 28.84
C LEU A 118 5.89 -6.67 27.32
N ILE A 119 4.70 -7.08 26.93
CA ILE A 119 4.36 -7.38 25.54
C ILE A 119 3.13 -6.61 25.07
N SER A 120 3.02 -6.45 23.75
CA SER A 120 1.82 -5.97 23.09
C SER A 120 1.02 -7.15 22.56
N VAL A 121 -0.06 -7.50 23.26
CA VAL A 121 -0.95 -8.59 22.86
C VAL A 121 -1.91 -8.12 21.78
N ARG A 122 -2.11 -8.96 20.77
CA ARG A 122 -3.03 -8.78 19.65
C ARG A 122 -3.97 -9.98 19.58
N GLY A 123 -5.18 -9.78 20.07
CA GLY A 123 -6.26 -10.73 19.89
C GLY A 123 -6.82 -10.57 18.47
N VAL A 124 -6.66 -11.58 17.65
CA VAL A 124 -7.06 -11.57 16.22
C VAL A 124 -8.09 -12.65 15.95
N ASP A 125 -9.00 -12.36 15.02
CA ASP A 125 -9.96 -13.35 14.54
C ASP A 125 -9.38 -14.26 13.45
N GLU A 126 -10.19 -15.22 12.99
CA GLU A 126 -9.78 -16.16 11.95
C GLU A 126 -9.55 -15.51 10.57
N SER A 127 -10.03 -14.30 10.36
CA SER A 127 -9.90 -13.58 9.08
C SER A 127 -8.64 -12.74 8.99
N TYR A 128 -7.92 -12.56 10.09
CA TYR A 128 -6.69 -11.76 10.12
C TYR A 128 -5.49 -12.53 9.58
N PRO A 129 -4.64 -11.92 8.78
CA PRO A 129 -4.76 -10.60 8.14
C PRO A 129 -5.63 -10.67 6.86
N LEU A 130 -6.34 -9.58 6.52
CA LEU A 130 -7.15 -9.51 5.29
C LEU A 130 -6.28 -9.36 4.05
N MET A 131 -5.09 -8.75 4.19
CA MET A 131 -4.09 -8.58 3.14
C MET A 131 -2.70 -8.91 3.71
N GLY A 132 -1.90 -9.58 2.89
CA GLY A 132 -0.61 -10.11 3.32
C GLY A 132 -0.75 -11.41 4.13
N GLU A 133 0.34 -11.86 4.70
CA GLU A 133 0.40 -13.10 5.48
C GLU A 133 1.27 -12.88 6.73
N LEU A 134 0.90 -13.54 7.82
CA LEU A 134 1.77 -13.72 8.98
C LEU A 134 2.75 -14.84 8.67
N VAL A 135 4.02 -14.52 8.57
CA VAL A 135 5.07 -15.50 8.32
C VAL A 135 5.61 -16.00 9.65
N LEU A 136 5.44 -17.27 9.89
CA LEU A 136 5.98 -17.98 11.05
C LEU A 136 7.34 -18.57 10.77
N ASP A 137 8.02 -18.99 11.84
CA ASP A 137 9.22 -19.81 11.75
C ASP A 137 8.95 -21.10 10.94
N GLY A 138 9.90 -21.47 10.06
CA GLY A 138 9.71 -22.56 9.11
C GLY A 138 9.00 -22.17 7.81
N ASN A 139 8.76 -20.88 7.57
CA ASN A 139 8.05 -20.36 6.39
C ASN A 139 6.59 -20.85 6.29
N GLU A 140 6.02 -21.23 7.42
CA GLU A 140 4.61 -21.60 7.52
C GLU A 140 3.78 -20.31 7.61
N SER A 141 2.71 -20.21 6.84
CA SER A 141 1.68 -19.20 7.01
C SER A 141 0.48 -19.84 7.69
N GLY A 142 -0.11 -19.14 8.64
CA GLY A 142 -1.22 -19.72 9.39
C GLY A 142 -2.12 -18.67 10.04
N ARG A 143 -3.11 -19.18 10.75
CA ARG A 143 -4.05 -18.41 11.57
C ARG A 143 -3.96 -18.87 13.02
N VAL A 144 -4.00 -17.93 13.94
CA VAL A 144 -3.95 -18.24 15.39
C VAL A 144 -5.23 -18.98 15.77
N LYS A 145 -5.09 -20.13 16.42
CA LYS A 145 -6.20 -20.90 16.94
C LYS A 145 -6.41 -20.62 18.44
N PRO A 146 -7.60 -20.90 18.99
CA PRO A 146 -7.83 -20.78 20.42
C PRO A 146 -6.80 -21.55 21.26
N ASN A 147 -6.40 -20.94 22.38
CA ASN A 147 -5.36 -21.40 23.32
C ASN A 147 -3.92 -21.48 22.73
N GLN A 148 -3.71 -21.00 21.51
CA GLN A 148 -2.40 -20.91 20.90
C GLN A 148 -1.84 -19.50 21.05
N LEU A 149 -0.52 -19.41 21.17
CA LEU A 149 0.24 -18.19 21.25
C LEU A 149 1.31 -18.16 20.18
N TRP A 150 1.34 -17.07 19.41
CA TRP A 150 2.44 -16.79 18.50
C TRP A 150 3.20 -15.58 19.02
N LEU A 151 4.50 -15.72 19.16
CA LEU A 151 5.37 -14.70 19.74
C LEU A 151 6.33 -14.14 18.70
N ASP A 152 6.69 -12.87 18.85
CA ASP A 152 7.88 -12.33 18.18
C ASP A 152 9.12 -13.10 18.67
N GLU A 153 10.05 -13.42 17.76
CA GLU A 153 11.27 -14.17 18.07
C GLU A 153 12.06 -13.57 19.27
N ARG A 154 12.05 -12.25 19.37
CA ARG A 154 12.69 -11.54 20.51
C ARG A 154 12.04 -11.84 21.84
N ILE A 155 10.71 -12.00 21.87
CA ILE A 155 10.01 -12.36 23.12
C ILE A 155 10.36 -13.79 23.50
N MET A 156 10.40 -14.71 22.53
CA MET A 156 10.79 -16.09 22.81
C MET A 156 12.18 -16.18 23.42
N ALA A 157 13.13 -15.40 22.86
CA ALA A 157 14.49 -15.33 23.42
C ALA A 157 14.53 -14.70 24.82
N GLN A 158 13.71 -13.67 25.10
CA GLN A 158 13.68 -12.99 26.39
C GLN A 158 12.99 -13.79 27.48
N LEU A 159 11.99 -14.58 27.12
CA LEU A 159 11.27 -15.48 28.03
C LEU A 159 11.94 -16.86 28.13
N GLU A 160 12.98 -17.11 27.31
CA GLU A 160 13.68 -18.41 27.20
C GLU A 160 12.70 -19.57 26.92
N VAL A 161 11.74 -19.33 25.98
CA VAL A 161 10.72 -20.30 25.60
C VAL A 161 10.90 -20.75 24.16
N THR A 162 10.46 -21.97 23.90
CA THR A 162 10.44 -22.62 22.57
C THR A 162 9.03 -23.04 22.21
N LYS A 163 8.85 -23.48 20.95
CA LYS A 163 7.58 -24.03 20.49
C LYS A 163 7.17 -25.24 21.34
N GLY A 164 5.98 -25.20 21.89
CA GLY A 164 5.40 -26.21 22.77
C GLY A 164 5.42 -25.83 24.26
N ASP A 165 6.19 -24.82 24.65
CA ASP A 165 6.23 -24.33 26.03
C ASP A 165 4.97 -23.52 26.38
N ASN A 166 4.70 -23.36 27.66
CA ASN A 166 3.58 -22.56 28.15
C ASN A 166 4.05 -21.17 28.56
N VAL A 167 3.23 -20.18 28.24
CA VAL A 167 3.42 -18.78 28.65
C VAL A 167 2.11 -18.27 29.22
N THR A 168 2.16 -17.67 30.41
CA THR A 168 1.01 -17.05 31.06
C THR A 168 0.90 -15.60 30.63
N ILE A 169 -0.28 -15.20 30.14
CA ILE A 169 -0.60 -13.82 29.75
C ILE A 169 -1.79 -13.37 30.59
N GLY A 170 -1.56 -12.45 31.52
CA GLY A 170 -2.57 -12.09 32.51
C GLY A 170 -2.93 -13.29 33.37
N ASP A 171 -4.21 -13.71 33.33
CA ASP A 171 -4.75 -14.82 34.11
C ASP A 171 -4.86 -16.15 33.31
N ALA A 172 -4.36 -16.19 32.08
CA ALA A 172 -4.53 -17.34 31.18
C ALA A 172 -3.19 -17.90 30.68
N ASP A 173 -3.14 -19.24 30.57
CA ASP A 173 -1.99 -19.96 30.03
C ASP A 173 -2.20 -20.28 28.56
N PHE A 174 -1.16 -20.09 27.77
CA PHE A 174 -1.14 -20.34 26.34
C PHE A 174 0.04 -21.21 25.96
N THR A 175 -0.17 -22.08 24.97
CA THR A 175 0.93 -22.86 24.40
C THR A 175 1.55 -22.11 23.22
N VAL A 176 2.86 -21.93 23.26
CA VAL A 176 3.63 -21.32 22.17
C VAL A 176 3.60 -22.23 20.94
N SER A 177 2.97 -21.77 19.87
CA SER A 177 2.79 -22.55 18.65
C SER A 177 3.70 -22.14 17.50
N GLY A 178 4.31 -20.96 17.57
CA GLY A 178 5.25 -20.48 16.56
C GLY A 178 5.85 -19.13 16.85
N ALA A 179 6.99 -18.83 16.22
CA ALA A 179 7.60 -17.52 16.20
C ALA A 179 7.11 -16.72 14.98
N VAL A 180 6.70 -15.48 15.19
CA VAL A 180 6.34 -14.56 14.10
C VAL A 180 7.60 -13.86 13.61
N LEU A 181 8.00 -14.15 12.38
CA LEU A 181 9.16 -13.54 11.71
C LEU A 181 8.79 -12.24 11.00
N MET A 182 7.61 -12.22 10.39
CA MET A 182 7.16 -11.06 9.64
C MET A 182 5.65 -10.84 9.85
N GLU A 183 5.32 -9.61 10.21
CA GLU A 183 3.94 -9.13 10.28
C GLU A 183 3.66 -8.26 9.06
N PRO A 184 2.57 -8.50 8.33
CA PRO A 184 2.15 -7.61 7.28
C PRO A 184 1.80 -6.25 7.89
N GLY A 185 2.22 -5.16 7.24
CA GLY A 185 1.89 -3.82 7.67
C GLY A 185 2.83 -3.16 8.65
N LEU A 186 3.88 -3.80 9.07
CA LEU A 186 4.94 -3.14 9.82
C LEU A 186 6.01 -2.60 8.88
N SER A 187 6.08 -1.28 8.77
CA SER A 187 7.32 -0.63 8.37
C SER A 187 8.37 -1.03 9.39
N PHE A 188 9.41 -1.71 8.93
CA PHE A 188 10.50 -2.18 9.76
C PHE A 188 11.14 -0.99 10.51
N ASN A 189 10.69 -0.78 11.73
CA ASN A 189 11.35 0.11 12.67
C ASN A 189 11.61 -0.67 13.97
N PRO A 190 12.76 -1.36 14.06
CA PRO A 190 13.07 -2.25 15.19
C PRO A 190 13.14 -1.53 16.55
N PHE A 191 13.26 -0.19 16.54
CA PHE A 191 13.45 0.60 17.76
C PHE A 191 12.16 1.19 18.35
N GLN A 192 11.02 1.11 17.66
CA GLN A 192 9.80 1.81 18.09
C GLN A 192 8.63 0.89 18.47
N GLN A 193 8.77 -0.41 18.41
CA GLN A 193 7.63 -1.30 18.66
C GLN A 193 7.90 -2.23 19.85
N MET A 194 6.96 -2.22 20.80
CA MET A 194 6.87 -3.30 21.78
C MET A 194 6.69 -4.62 21.02
N PRO A 195 7.45 -5.64 21.39
CA PRO A 195 7.36 -6.94 20.75
C PRO A 195 5.92 -7.47 20.86
N ALA A 196 5.45 -8.11 19.77
CA ALA A 196 4.06 -8.51 19.64
C ALA A 196 3.84 -9.98 19.98
N ALA A 197 2.73 -10.24 20.65
CA ALA A 197 2.18 -11.57 20.87
C ALA A 197 0.80 -11.66 20.23
N TYR A 198 0.49 -12.76 19.56
CA TYR A 198 -0.78 -12.99 18.91
C TYR A 198 -1.52 -14.13 19.61
N ILE A 199 -2.76 -13.85 19.99
CA ILE A 199 -3.71 -14.83 20.54
C ILE A 199 -4.99 -14.79 19.73
N HIS A 200 -5.81 -15.81 19.85
CA HIS A 200 -7.12 -15.79 19.24
C HIS A 200 -8.06 -14.79 19.95
N GLN A 201 -8.93 -14.11 19.19
CA GLN A 201 -9.84 -13.08 19.72
C GLN A 201 -10.73 -13.61 20.87
N SER A 202 -11.16 -14.88 20.80
CA SER A 202 -11.97 -15.50 21.88
C SER A 202 -11.25 -15.66 23.22
N ASP A 203 -9.91 -15.61 23.18
CA ASP A 203 -9.10 -15.81 24.38
C ASP A 203 -8.74 -14.49 25.09
N VAL A 204 -9.05 -13.35 24.45
CA VAL A 204 -8.74 -12.03 25.00
C VAL A 204 -9.37 -11.84 26.38
N GLU A 205 -10.62 -12.22 26.55
CA GLU A 205 -11.33 -12.09 27.84
C GLU A 205 -10.72 -12.98 28.92
N LYS A 206 -10.23 -14.18 28.56
CA LYS A 206 -9.61 -15.12 29.50
C LYS A 206 -8.35 -14.56 30.15
N THR A 207 -7.66 -13.64 29.47
CA THR A 207 -6.45 -13.04 30.03
C THR A 207 -6.70 -12.16 31.24
N GLY A 208 -7.95 -11.70 31.48
CA GLY A 208 -8.25 -10.74 32.57
C GLY A 208 -7.50 -9.40 32.48
N ALA A 209 -6.71 -9.18 31.42
CA ALA A 209 -5.83 -8.04 31.30
C ALA A 209 -6.56 -6.73 30.93
N ILE A 210 -7.78 -6.83 30.41
CA ILE A 210 -8.59 -5.67 30.04
C ILE A 210 -9.48 -5.29 31.21
N GLN A 211 -9.04 -4.27 31.95
CA GLN A 211 -9.76 -3.72 33.11
C GLN A 211 -10.08 -2.24 32.87
N VAL A 212 -10.91 -1.67 33.76
CA VAL A 212 -11.22 -0.23 33.72
C VAL A 212 -9.92 0.57 33.85
N GLY A 213 -9.64 1.42 32.84
CA GLY A 213 -8.40 2.19 32.78
C GLY A 213 -7.28 1.55 31.96
N SER A 214 -7.43 0.32 31.49
CA SER A 214 -6.46 -0.30 30.58
C SER A 214 -6.42 0.44 29.23
N ARG A 215 -5.22 0.58 28.67
CA ARG A 215 -5.05 1.09 27.31
C ARG A 215 -5.34 -0.01 26.30
N VAL A 216 -6.57 -0.03 25.82
CA VAL A 216 -7.02 -0.97 24.79
C VAL A 216 -7.27 -0.24 23.49
N GLN A 217 -6.97 -0.90 22.41
CA GLN A 217 -7.25 -0.42 21.06
C GLN A 217 -8.02 -1.49 20.29
N TYR A 218 -9.24 -1.17 19.93
CA TYR A 218 -10.07 -2.02 19.07
C TYR A 218 -9.91 -1.58 17.63
N ARG A 219 -9.65 -2.52 16.76
CA ARG A 219 -9.45 -2.28 15.33
C ARG A 219 -10.39 -3.14 14.52
N LEU A 220 -11.05 -2.52 13.57
CA LEU A 220 -11.83 -3.20 12.54
C LEU A 220 -11.14 -2.99 11.20
N PHE A 221 -10.62 -4.05 10.64
CA PHE A 221 -10.04 -4.09 9.31
C PHE A 221 -11.13 -4.37 8.30
N LEU A 222 -11.12 -3.66 7.19
CA LEU A 222 -12.12 -3.78 6.12
C LEU A 222 -11.43 -3.85 4.78
N LYS A 223 -11.92 -4.75 3.95
CA LYS A 223 -11.53 -4.85 2.55
C LYS A 223 -12.78 -4.61 1.71
N ALA A 224 -12.82 -3.46 1.04
CA ALA A 224 -13.93 -3.02 0.21
C ALA A 224 -13.49 -1.91 -0.74
N ASP A 225 -14.34 -1.65 -1.74
CA ASP A 225 -14.13 -0.55 -2.69
C ASP A 225 -14.19 0.83 -2.01
N ASN A 226 -13.44 1.78 -2.54
CA ASN A 226 -13.36 3.15 -2.01
C ASN A 226 -14.74 3.84 -1.89
N ALA A 227 -15.68 3.52 -2.78
CA ALA A 227 -17.04 4.08 -2.72
C ALA A 227 -17.83 3.56 -1.52
N ALA A 228 -17.77 2.25 -1.26
CA ALA A 228 -18.39 1.61 -0.10
C ALA A 228 -17.78 2.10 1.22
N LEU A 229 -16.45 2.25 1.26
CA LEU A 229 -15.74 2.76 2.42
C LEU A 229 -16.11 4.22 2.74
N LYS A 230 -16.23 5.08 1.74
CA LYS A 230 -16.68 6.47 1.94
C LYS A 230 -18.11 6.52 2.49
N GLN A 231 -19.03 5.75 1.91
CA GLN A 231 -20.40 5.69 2.42
C GLN A 231 -20.48 5.21 3.88
N LEU A 232 -19.63 4.24 4.24
CA LEU A 232 -19.54 3.74 5.60
C LEU A 232 -18.99 4.81 6.56
N GLN A 233 -17.93 5.52 6.15
CA GLN A 233 -17.34 6.60 6.91
C GLN A 233 -18.32 7.74 7.17
N ASP A 234 -19.07 8.16 6.14
CA ASP A 234 -20.07 9.23 6.23
C ASP A 234 -21.25 8.85 7.14
N LYS A 235 -21.59 7.57 7.23
CA LYS A 235 -22.68 7.06 8.09
C LYS A 235 -22.25 6.78 9.53
N THR A 236 -20.93 6.62 9.76
CA THR A 236 -20.42 6.26 11.08
C THR A 236 -20.28 7.49 11.95
N VAL A 237 -20.98 7.52 13.07
CA VAL A 237 -20.81 8.56 14.09
C VAL A 237 -19.52 8.25 14.86
N LEU A 238 -18.54 9.18 14.75
CA LEU A 238 -17.25 9.04 15.40
C LEU A 238 -17.26 9.62 16.81
N SER A 239 -16.77 8.86 17.76
CA SER A 239 -16.41 9.38 19.09
C SER A 239 -15.03 10.06 19.04
N PRO A 240 -14.65 10.89 20.03
CA PRO A 240 -13.35 11.58 20.03
C PRO A 240 -12.13 10.65 19.98
N SER A 241 -12.29 9.39 20.38
CA SER A 241 -11.25 8.34 20.36
C SER A 241 -11.19 7.59 19.04
N ASP A 242 -12.18 7.77 18.17
CA ASP A 242 -12.35 6.98 16.96
C ASP A 242 -11.69 7.64 15.77
N ARG A 243 -11.09 6.85 14.92
CA ARG A 243 -10.50 7.34 13.69
C ARG A 243 -10.48 6.28 12.61
N TRP A 244 -10.73 6.74 11.39
CA TRP A 244 -10.51 5.96 10.20
C TRP A 244 -9.07 6.14 9.70
N ARG A 245 -8.46 5.05 9.27
CA ARG A 245 -7.22 5.04 8.52
C ARG A 245 -7.49 4.35 7.20
N THR A 246 -7.32 5.06 6.12
CA THR A 246 -7.45 4.53 4.76
C THR A 246 -6.09 4.50 4.09
N GLN A 247 -5.96 3.68 3.08
CA GLN A 247 -4.71 3.54 2.32
C GLN A 247 -4.46 4.68 1.35
N ASP A 248 -5.35 5.65 1.26
CA ASP A 248 -5.19 6.74 0.31
C ASP A 248 -3.98 7.60 0.66
N THR A 249 -2.80 7.06 0.33
CA THR A 249 -1.52 7.75 0.47
C THR A 249 -1.45 8.98 -0.44
N ALA A 250 -2.22 9.00 -1.53
CA ALA A 250 -2.35 10.15 -2.42
C ALA A 250 -3.05 11.32 -1.72
N SER A 251 -4.07 11.06 -0.90
CA SER A 251 -4.74 12.12 -0.13
C SER A 251 -3.83 12.70 0.95
N ARG A 252 -2.96 11.90 1.56
CA ARG A 252 -1.97 12.41 2.52
C ARG A 252 -0.90 13.28 1.88
N SER A 253 -0.46 12.94 0.69
CA SER A 253 0.49 13.76 -0.06
C SER A 253 -0.13 15.11 -0.43
N ASN A 254 -1.39 15.12 -0.86
CA ASN A 254 -2.12 16.34 -1.18
C ASN A 254 -2.42 17.17 0.08
N GLU A 255 -2.77 16.55 1.20
CA GLU A 255 -3.03 17.25 2.46
C GLU A 255 -1.79 17.91 3.05
N VAL A 256 -0.62 17.27 2.89
CA VAL A 256 0.67 17.87 3.25
C VAL A 256 1.04 18.99 2.28
N PHE A 257 0.78 18.85 0.99
CA PHE A 257 0.99 19.87 -0.03
C PHE A 257 0.07 21.08 0.18
N ASP A 258 -1.21 20.86 0.48
CA ASP A 258 -2.18 21.92 0.74
C ASP A 258 -1.85 22.71 2.01
N ARG A 259 -1.40 22.03 3.06
CA ARG A 259 -0.90 22.71 4.27
C ARG A 259 0.35 23.52 3.99
N THR A 260 1.27 23.01 3.18
CA THR A 260 2.52 23.73 2.87
C THR A 260 2.24 24.95 2.00
N THR A 261 1.31 24.88 1.05
CA THR A 261 0.90 26.03 0.23
C THR A 261 0.11 27.07 1.01
N GLN A 262 -0.63 26.67 2.03
CA GLN A 262 -1.37 27.59 2.90
C GLN A 262 -0.47 28.39 3.85
N TYR A 263 0.75 27.91 4.13
CA TYR A 263 1.76 28.65 4.90
C TYR A 263 2.65 29.58 4.03
N LEU A 264 2.55 29.47 2.71
CA LEU A 264 3.34 30.27 1.76
C LEU A 264 2.52 31.33 1.04
N SER A 265 1.22 31.44 1.29
CA SER A 265 0.32 32.49 0.82
C SER A 265 -0.01 33.46 1.97
#